data_1c351d7c24af0c85d99b806af364c8df
#
_entry.id   1c351d7c24af0c85d99b806af364c8df
#
_cell.length_a   1.000
_cell.length_b   1.000
_cell.length_c   1.000
_cell.angle_alpha   90.00
_cell.angle_beta   90.00
_cell.angle_gamma   90.00
#
_symmetry.space_group_name_H-M   'P 1'
#
loop_
_entity.id
_entity.type
_entity.pdbx_description
1 polymer ?
#
loop_
_entity_poly.entity_id
_entity_poly.type
_entity_poly.pdbx_seq_one_letter_code
_entity_poly.pdbx_strand_id
1 'polypeptide(L)'
;MRKNIIIIIFVVLVLILGRMLLSNLDKIKTAKQRAMMGTPAVTVAEVGSEEVQRQFTATARVAAKYRVDVLARISGYLTKSYFKEGDYVKAGQLLFEIEPQEYQFAASKAKANLDNAKSQYAYYDKQLKRYKELVQQDYVARSDYDSILSQRDAFRAQVANAESAYRDTQRNLGYTKVKSPVNGRVGIISVTVGNYVSMNSGALTTINSSEPMYITFPLESKDYAELVRIDKTANVNRDVEFIFSSGEKYKFKGIQDFHDNKIDDSTGTITMRATFPNPDDSLIQGDFGRVILYTKNKDKVPTVPQEATMENQEGRYVYVLDKDNLPRMTYIKTMGEENGKWIVSSGVKVGDRIITGGIQKVVTGNPVRIVDKVVDVSKQASQKKPNVFTRVINKVKRLVKGK
;
A
#
# COMPACT_ATOMS: atom_id res chain seq x y z
N MET A 1 75.76 50.99 -57.65
CA MET A 1 75.95 50.49 -56.22
C MET A 1 74.70 50.70 -55.38
N ARG A 2 73.97 51.81 -55.39
CA ARG A 2 72.81 52.06 -54.48
C ARG A 2 71.62 51.10 -54.64
N LYS A 3 71.30 50.66 -55.90
CA LYS A 3 70.19 49.72 -56.12
C LYS A 3 70.40 48.33 -55.51
N ASN A 4 71.62 47.81 -55.52
CA ASN A 4 71.88 46.47 -54.95
C ASN A 4 71.87 46.46 -53.41
N ILE A 5 72.20 47.58 -52.76
CA ILE A 5 72.12 47.74 -51.36
C ILE A 5 70.69 47.73 -50.82
N ILE A 6 69.75 48.37 -51.56
CA ILE A 6 68.29 48.38 -51.22
C ILE A 6 67.67 47.01 -51.38
N ILE A 7 68.10 46.23 -52.34
CA ILE A 7 67.64 44.84 -52.50
C ILE A 7 68.12 43.95 -51.42
N ILE A 8 69.37 44.10 -50.96
CA ILE A 8 69.93 43.33 -49.88
C ILE A 8 69.21 43.67 -48.55
N ILE A 9 68.91 44.94 -48.28
CA ILE A 9 68.16 45.38 -47.10
C ILE A 9 66.80 44.84 -47.10
N PHE A 10 66.07 44.82 -48.25
CA PHE A 10 64.74 44.27 -48.39
C PHE A 10 64.71 42.75 -48.14
N VAL A 11 65.65 41.98 -48.70
CA VAL A 11 65.79 40.54 -48.45
C VAL A 11 66.07 40.23 -46.98
N VAL A 12 66.94 41.00 -46.34
CA VAL A 12 67.24 40.85 -44.91
C VAL A 12 66.00 41.17 -44.07
N LEU A 13 65.20 42.20 -44.45
CA LEU A 13 63.98 42.57 -43.71
C LEU A 13 62.91 41.50 -43.85
N VAL A 14 62.73 40.89 -45.04
CA VAL A 14 61.80 39.76 -45.29
C VAL A 14 62.22 38.53 -44.50
N LEU A 15 63.54 38.24 -44.43
CA LEU A 15 64.04 37.11 -43.63
C LEU A 15 63.83 37.32 -42.12
N ILE A 16 64.00 38.55 -41.63
CA ILE A 16 63.73 38.88 -40.20
C ILE A 16 62.23 38.78 -39.90
N LEU A 17 61.36 39.32 -40.74
CA LEU A 17 59.90 39.20 -40.59
C LEU A 17 59.46 37.73 -40.65
N GLY A 18 59.97 36.94 -41.61
CA GLY A 18 59.70 35.51 -41.71
C GLY A 18 60.11 34.74 -40.47
N ARG A 19 61.30 35.05 -39.93
CA ARG A 19 61.75 34.41 -38.68
C ARG A 19 60.94 34.83 -37.44
N MET A 20 60.48 36.10 -37.41
CA MET A 20 59.62 36.59 -36.34
C MET A 20 58.20 35.97 -36.43
N LEU A 21 57.64 35.75 -37.62
CA LEU A 21 56.39 35.05 -37.81
C LEU A 21 56.48 33.58 -37.41
N LEU A 22 57.57 32.88 -37.82
CA LEU A 22 57.81 31.48 -37.45
C LEU A 22 57.97 31.34 -35.92
N SER A 23 58.74 32.24 -35.27
CA SER A 23 58.93 32.21 -33.79
C SER A 23 57.60 32.45 -33.03
N ASN A 24 56.69 33.27 -33.56
CA ASN A 24 55.40 33.51 -32.95
C ASN A 24 54.46 32.31 -33.16
N LEU A 25 54.52 31.63 -34.30
CA LEU A 25 53.78 30.38 -34.55
C LEU A 25 54.26 29.24 -33.60
N ASP A 26 55.56 29.13 -33.38
CA ASP A 26 56.12 28.14 -32.42
C ASP A 26 55.77 28.48 -30.97
N LYS A 27 55.73 29.76 -30.60
CA LYS A 27 55.28 30.18 -29.28
C LYS A 27 53.79 29.87 -29.03
N ILE A 28 52.95 30.04 -30.05
CA ILE A 28 51.52 29.69 -29.98
C ILE A 28 51.33 28.15 -29.89
N LYS A 29 52.12 27.39 -30.69
CA LYS A 29 52.08 25.90 -30.63
C LYS A 29 52.55 25.39 -29.27
N THR A 30 53.66 25.92 -28.77
CA THR A 30 54.22 25.51 -27.43
C THR A 30 53.36 25.99 -26.27
N ALA A 31 52.70 27.15 -26.35
CA ALA A 31 51.74 27.62 -25.38
C ALA A 31 50.47 26.72 -25.36
N LYS A 32 49.96 26.33 -26.53
CA LYS A 32 48.84 25.40 -26.65
C LYS A 32 49.17 23.98 -26.14
N GLN A 33 50.41 23.55 -26.39
CA GLN A 33 50.90 22.23 -25.91
C GLN A 33 51.20 22.24 -24.39
N ARG A 34 51.71 23.35 -23.81
CA ARG A 34 51.83 23.52 -22.37
C ARG A 34 50.50 23.64 -21.65
N ALA A 35 49.53 24.33 -22.23
CA ALA A 35 48.17 24.40 -21.72
C ALA A 35 47.49 22.98 -21.70
N MET A 36 47.76 22.15 -22.71
CA MET A 36 47.29 20.76 -22.73
C MET A 36 48.00 19.83 -21.75
N MET A 37 49.30 20.10 -21.41
CA MET A 37 50.03 19.32 -20.40
C MET A 37 49.61 19.64 -18.97
N GLY A 38 48.98 20.79 -18.73
CA GLY A 38 48.47 21.19 -17.40
C GLY A 38 47.05 20.77 -17.14
N THR A 39 46.30 20.24 -18.14
CA THR A 39 44.93 19.80 -17.96
C THR A 39 44.88 18.49 -17.17
N PRO A 40 44.08 18.40 -16.07
CA PRO A 40 43.96 17.15 -15.31
C PRO A 40 43.48 16.00 -16.17
N ALA A 41 44.19 14.86 -16.08
CA ALA A 41 43.75 13.62 -16.73
C ALA A 41 42.68 12.96 -15.86
N VAL A 42 41.55 12.64 -16.45
CA VAL A 42 40.40 12.02 -15.78
C VAL A 42 39.89 10.81 -16.52
N THR A 43 39.34 9.87 -15.81
CA THR A 43 38.53 8.77 -16.39
C THR A 43 37.05 9.12 -16.35
N VAL A 44 36.31 8.68 -17.34
CA VAL A 44 34.91 9.04 -17.53
C VAL A 44 34.06 7.78 -17.74
N ALA A 45 32.89 7.74 -17.11
CA ALA A 45 31.86 6.75 -17.38
C ALA A 45 30.54 7.44 -17.77
N GLU A 46 29.70 6.73 -18.46
CA GLU A 46 28.33 7.19 -18.70
C GLU A 46 27.41 6.76 -17.55
N VAL A 47 26.47 7.62 -17.17
CA VAL A 47 25.42 7.31 -16.23
C VAL A 47 24.54 6.19 -16.83
N GLY A 48 24.60 5.03 -16.21
CA GLY A 48 23.80 3.88 -16.60
C GLY A 48 22.35 4.01 -16.16
N SER A 49 21.56 2.99 -16.44
CA SER A 49 20.20 2.86 -15.89
C SER A 49 20.01 1.45 -15.35
N GLU A 50 19.30 1.34 -14.24
CA GLU A 50 18.80 0.09 -13.70
C GLU A 50 17.29 0.12 -13.53
N GLU A 51 16.66 -1.06 -13.68
CA GLU A 51 15.23 -1.22 -13.44
C GLU A 51 15.02 -1.62 -11.99
N VAL A 52 14.61 -0.70 -11.15
CA VAL A 52 14.38 -0.92 -9.72
C VAL A 52 12.90 -0.81 -9.38
N GLN A 53 12.47 -1.62 -8.44
CA GLN A 53 11.16 -1.50 -7.85
C GLN A 53 11.21 -0.34 -6.82
N ARG A 54 10.43 0.70 -7.09
CA ARG A 54 10.37 1.86 -6.20
C ARG A 54 9.58 1.50 -4.93
N GLN A 55 9.96 2.11 -3.85
CA GLN A 55 9.32 1.94 -2.55
C GLN A 55 8.95 3.29 -1.96
N PHE A 56 7.79 3.34 -1.31
CA PHE A 56 7.28 4.50 -0.60
C PHE A 56 7.04 4.11 0.84
N THR A 57 7.44 4.97 1.77
CA THR A 57 7.33 4.72 3.20
C THR A 57 6.37 5.71 3.83
N ALA A 58 5.44 5.21 4.65
CA ALA A 58 4.50 6.04 5.38
C ALA A 58 4.26 5.49 6.78
N THR A 59 3.90 6.38 7.72
CA THR A 59 3.39 5.96 9.03
C THR A 59 2.01 5.35 8.86
N ALA A 60 1.75 4.24 9.53
CA ALA A 60 0.54 3.47 9.35
C ALA A 60 -0.10 3.08 10.68
N ARG A 61 -1.40 2.84 10.64
CA ARG A 61 -2.18 2.39 11.79
C ARG A 61 -2.93 1.10 11.46
N VAL A 62 -2.86 0.15 12.39
CA VAL A 62 -3.57 -1.12 12.30
C VAL A 62 -5.04 -0.92 12.69
N ALA A 63 -5.94 -1.45 11.89
CA ALA A 63 -7.38 -1.41 12.12
C ALA A 63 -8.02 -2.79 11.89
N ALA A 64 -8.98 -3.16 12.72
CA ALA A 64 -9.78 -4.35 12.45
C ALA A 64 -10.64 -4.15 11.19
N LYS A 65 -10.81 -5.19 10.40
CA LYS A 65 -11.73 -5.17 9.26
C LYS A 65 -13.17 -4.88 9.68
N TYR A 66 -13.59 -5.47 10.80
CA TYR A 66 -14.88 -5.24 11.41
C TYR A 66 -14.69 -4.88 12.87
N ARG A 67 -15.21 -3.74 13.27
CA ARG A 67 -15.38 -3.32 14.65
C ARG A 67 -16.86 -3.15 14.89
N VAL A 68 -17.41 -3.94 15.79
CA VAL A 68 -18.85 -3.95 16.07
C VAL A 68 -19.10 -3.75 17.55
N ASP A 69 -19.83 -2.70 17.87
CA ASP A 69 -20.36 -2.45 19.21
C ASP A 69 -21.62 -3.29 19.41
N VAL A 70 -21.59 -4.21 20.37
CA VAL A 70 -22.70 -5.09 20.72
C VAL A 70 -23.68 -4.33 21.61
N LEU A 71 -24.86 -4.03 21.09
CA LEU A 71 -25.89 -3.25 21.76
C LEU A 71 -27.05 -4.14 22.20
N ALA A 72 -27.69 -3.82 23.34
CA ALA A 72 -28.99 -4.37 23.67
C ALA A 72 -30.06 -3.79 22.74
N ARG A 73 -30.94 -4.66 22.20
CA ARG A 73 -32.08 -4.27 21.32
C ARG A 73 -33.40 -4.24 22.05
N ILE A 74 -33.39 -4.66 23.34
CA ILE A 74 -34.55 -4.68 24.23
C ILE A 74 -34.06 -4.27 25.62
N SER A 75 -34.99 -3.95 26.50
CA SER A 75 -34.72 -3.57 27.88
C SER A 75 -34.91 -4.76 28.84
N GLY A 76 -34.13 -4.84 29.88
CA GLY A 76 -34.23 -5.87 30.92
C GLY A 76 -32.94 -6.02 31.73
N TYR A 77 -32.95 -6.90 32.72
CA TYR A 77 -31.75 -7.19 33.51
C TYR A 77 -30.83 -8.17 32.77
N LEU A 78 -29.53 -7.89 32.77
CA LEU A 78 -28.51 -8.79 32.23
C LEU A 78 -28.34 -9.96 33.19
N THR A 79 -28.73 -11.17 32.81
CA THR A 79 -28.76 -12.33 33.70
C THR A 79 -27.52 -13.19 33.62
N LYS A 80 -26.92 -13.30 32.39
CA LYS A 80 -25.73 -14.15 32.18
C LYS A 80 -24.83 -13.56 31.11
N SER A 81 -23.51 -13.84 31.27
CA SER A 81 -22.48 -13.70 30.23
C SER A 81 -21.90 -15.10 29.95
N TYR A 82 -21.70 -15.42 28.65
CA TYR A 82 -21.27 -16.74 28.19
C TYR A 82 -19.84 -16.73 27.59
N PHE A 83 -19.08 -15.70 27.86
CA PHE A 83 -17.69 -15.55 27.41
C PHE A 83 -16.88 -14.84 28.50
N LYS A 84 -15.56 -14.89 28.37
CA LYS A 84 -14.61 -14.07 29.15
C LYS A 84 -14.10 -12.92 28.28
N GLU A 85 -13.72 -11.83 28.92
CA GLU A 85 -13.08 -10.70 28.21
C GLU A 85 -11.80 -11.17 27.52
N GLY A 86 -11.64 -10.77 26.28
CA GLY A 86 -10.51 -11.20 25.44
C GLY A 86 -10.69 -12.54 24.71
N ASP A 87 -11.79 -13.27 24.94
CA ASP A 87 -12.06 -14.51 24.21
C ASP A 87 -12.31 -14.26 22.71
N TYR A 88 -11.99 -15.28 21.91
CA TYR A 88 -12.38 -15.31 20.51
C TYR A 88 -13.78 -15.90 20.36
N VAL A 89 -14.67 -15.20 19.69
CA VAL A 89 -16.07 -15.60 19.47
C VAL A 89 -16.39 -15.73 17.99
N LYS A 90 -17.33 -16.64 17.67
CA LYS A 90 -17.82 -16.85 16.31
C LYS A 90 -19.12 -16.10 16.09
N ALA A 91 -19.38 -15.72 14.83
CA ALA A 91 -20.65 -15.16 14.44
C ALA A 91 -21.82 -16.10 14.84
N GLY A 92 -22.85 -15.55 15.47
CA GLY A 92 -23.99 -16.31 16.00
C GLY A 92 -23.79 -16.89 17.41
N GLN A 93 -22.58 -16.87 17.96
CA GLN A 93 -22.30 -17.33 19.32
C GLN A 93 -23.05 -16.46 20.33
N LEU A 94 -23.68 -17.10 21.34
CA LEU A 94 -24.37 -16.41 22.42
C LEU A 94 -23.35 -15.73 23.34
N LEU A 95 -23.56 -14.44 23.57
CA LEU A 95 -22.68 -13.61 24.41
C LEU A 95 -23.34 -13.27 25.74
N PHE A 96 -24.57 -12.74 25.68
CA PHE A 96 -25.30 -12.34 26.88
C PHE A 96 -26.72 -12.82 26.83
N GLU A 97 -27.33 -12.96 28.01
CA GLU A 97 -28.76 -13.22 28.18
C GLU A 97 -29.38 -12.08 28.99
N ILE A 98 -30.40 -11.46 28.41
CA ILE A 98 -31.27 -10.50 29.08
C ILE A 98 -32.48 -11.27 29.60
N GLU A 99 -33.00 -10.90 30.76
CA GLU A 99 -34.14 -11.56 31.42
C GLU A 99 -35.29 -11.83 30.43
N PRO A 100 -35.61 -13.13 30.14
CA PRO A 100 -36.54 -13.47 29.05
C PRO A 100 -37.99 -13.53 29.49
N GLN A 101 -38.31 -13.55 30.79
CA GLN A 101 -39.61 -13.94 31.31
C GLN A 101 -40.74 -13.08 30.76
N GLU A 102 -40.65 -11.76 30.80
CA GLU A 102 -41.65 -10.85 30.27
C GLU A 102 -41.90 -11.09 28.76
N TYR A 103 -40.84 -11.31 28.01
CA TYR A 103 -40.91 -11.58 26.56
C TYR A 103 -41.50 -12.94 26.24
N GLN A 104 -41.25 -13.96 27.10
CA GLN A 104 -41.87 -15.28 26.99
C GLN A 104 -43.37 -15.20 27.22
N PHE A 105 -43.80 -14.47 28.25
CA PHE A 105 -45.24 -14.27 28.54
C PHE A 105 -45.92 -13.52 27.39
N ALA A 106 -45.32 -12.48 26.84
CA ALA A 106 -45.85 -11.75 25.72
C ALA A 106 -45.98 -12.64 24.47
N ALA A 107 -44.98 -13.45 24.18
CA ALA A 107 -44.99 -14.38 23.05
C ALA A 107 -46.06 -15.48 23.22
N SER A 108 -46.22 -16.01 24.43
CA SER A 108 -47.22 -17.02 24.76
C SER A 108 -48.64 -16.44 24.60
N LYS A 109 -48.90 -15.22 25.07
CA LYS A 109 -50.16 -14.51 24.90
C LYS A 109 -50.50 -14.28 23.44
N ALA A 110 -49.54 -13.79 22.64
CA ALA A 110 -49.74 -13.56 21.22
C ALA A 110 -49.95 -14.84 20.45
N LYS A 111 -49.33 -15.95 20.84
CA LYS A 111 -49.57 -17.30 20.28
C LYS A 111 -50.98 -17.76 20.53
N ALA A 112 -51.51 -17.62 21.76
CA ALA A 112 -52.88 -17.99 22.09
C ALA A 112 -53.89 -17.19 21.28
N ASN A 113 -53.65 -15.89 21.08
CA ASN A 113 -54.53 -15.06 20.24
C ASN A 113 -54.50 -15.51 18.77
N LEU A 114 -53.33 -15.88 18.23
CA LEU A 114 -53.22 -16.42 16.88
C LEU A 114 -54.00 -17.77 16.74
N ASP A 115 -53.85 -18.64 17.71
CA ASP A 115 -54.54 -19.95 17.69
C ASP A 115 -56.07 -19.77 17.79
N ASN A 116 -56.58 -18.82 18.58
CA ASN A 116 -57.98 -18.45 18.63
C ASN A 116 -58.45 -17.93 17.26
N ALA A 117 -57.76 -16.97 16.64
CA ALA A 117 -58.10 -16.43 15.32
C ALA A 117 -58.14 -17.57 14.25
N LYS A 118 -57.17 -18.45 14.26
CA LYS A 118 -57.13 -19.63 13.37
C LYS A 118 -58.33 -20.55 13.57
N SER A 119 -58.76 -20.79 14.79
CA SER A 119 -59.92 -21.61 15.11
C SER A 119 -61.21 -20.98 14.57
N GLN A 120 -61.39 -19.67 14.72
CA GLN A 120 -62.56 -18.97 14.19
C GLN A 120 -62.56 -18.98 12.66
N TYR A 121 -61.42 -18.71 12.01
CA TYR A 121 -61.30 -18.81 10.57
C TYR A 121 -61.65 -20.24 10.06
N ALA A 122 -61.12 -21.28 10.70
CA ALA A 122 -61.42 -22.67 10.33
C ALA A 122 -62.90 -23.03 10.49
N TYR A 123 -63.53 -22.45 11.53
CA TYR A 123 -64.99 -22.63 11.68
C TYR A 123 -65.81 -22.04 10.51
N TYR A 124 -65.53 -20.75 10.18
CA TYR A 124 -66.21 -20.05 9.10
C TYR A 124 -65.85 -20.62 7.72
N ASP A 125 -64.67 -21.12 7.51
CA ASP A 125 -64.23 -21.78 6.27
C ASP A 125 -65.07 -23.10 6.05
N LYS A 126 -65.30 -23.88 7.13
CA LYS A 126 -66.18 -25.06 7.08
C LYS A 126 -67.62 -24.68 6.85
N GLN A 127 -68.13 -23.58 7.44
CA GLN A 127 -69.48 -23.09 7.21
C GLN A 127 -69.65 -22.64 5.74
N LEU A 128 -68.68 -21.87 5.21
CA LEU A 128 -68.72 -21.41 3.83
C LEU A 128 -68.79 -22.59 2.83
N LYS A 129 -68.01 -23.65 3.05
CA LYS A 129 -68.04 -24.85 2.23
C LYS A 129 -69.44 -25.49 2.23
N ARG A 130 -70.09 -25.62 3.40
CA ARG A 130 -71.45 -26.12 3.52
C ARG A 130 -72.47 -25.21 2.80
N TYR A 131 -72.43 -23.91 3.04
CA TYR A 131 -73.29 -22.93 2.43
C TYR A 131 -73.15 -22.87 0.91
N LYS A 132 -71.96 -23.10 0.38
CA LYS A 132 -71.71 -23.19 -1.03
C LYS A 132 -72.46 -24.32 -1.72
N GLU A 133 -72.51 -25.49 -1.08
CA GLU A 133 -73.29 -26.66 -1.59
C GLU A 133 -74.80 -26.42 -1.51
N LEU A 134 -75.26 -25.82 -0.37
CA LEU A 134 -76.69 -25.54 -0.16
C LEU A 134 -77.24 -24.45 -1.09
N VAL A 135 -76.48 -23.42 -1.39
CA VAL A 135 -76.87 -22.35 -2.34
C VAL A 135 -76.97 -22.87 -3.77
N GLN A 136 -76.14 -23.86 -4.15
CA GLN A 136 -76.18 -24.51 -5.47
C GLN A 136 -77.42 -25.36 -5.66
N GLN A 137 -78.08 -25.76 -4.54
CA GLN A 137 -79.32 -26.57 -4.51
C GLN A 137 -80.58 -25.73 -4.14
N ASP A 138 -80.49 -24.39 -4.14
CA ASP A 138 -81.52 -23.42 -3.76
C ASP A 138 -82.12 -23.65 -2.35
N TYR A 139 -81.37 -24.27 -1.41
CA TYR A 139 -81.87 -24.53 -0.05
C TYR A 139 -81.59 -23.32 0.92
N VAL A 140 -80.77 -22.37 0.57
CA VAL A 140 -80.45 -21.15 1.36
C VAL A 140 -80.43 -19.93 0.46
N ALA A 141 -80.69 -18.75 1.04
CA ALA A 141 -80.60 -17.48 0.32
C ALA A 141 -79.11 -17.11 -0.02
N ARG A 142 -78.93 -16.49 -1.18
CA ARG A 142 -77.61 -16.05 -1.62
C ARG A 142 -77.02 -15.01 -0.68
N SER A 143 -77.84 -14.17 -0.05
CA SER A 143 -77.44 -13.22 1.01
C SER A 143 -76.73 -13.90 2.21
N ASP A 144 -77.20 -15.11 2.59
CA ASP A 144 -76.65 -15.86 3.70
C ASP A 144 -75.21 -16.39 3.35
N TYR A 145 -75.07 -16.90 2.12
CA TYR A 145 -73.79 -17.30 1.61
C TYR A 145 -72.81 -16.11 1.59
N ASP A 146 -73.22 -14.94 1.07
CA ASP A 146 -72.39 -13.73 0.99
C ASP A 146 -72.02 -13.20 2.40
N SER A 147 -72.92 -13.32 3.38
CA SER A 147 -72.65 -12.98 4.78
C SER A 147 -71.53 -13.88 5.39
N ILE A 148 -71.66 -15.22 5.20
CA ILE A 148 -70.69 -16.19 5.67
C ILE A 148 -69.33 -15.97 4.97
N LEU A 149 -69.36 -15.69 3.66
CA LEU A 149 -68.14 -15.33 2.91
C LEU A 149 -67.41 -14.10 3.52
N SER A 150 -68.18 -13.03 3.76
CA SER A 150 -67.62 -11.78 4.39
C SER A 150 -67.06 -12.05 5.77
N GLN A 151 -67.74 -12.87 6.60
CA GLN A 151 -67.23 -13.25 7.93
C GLN A 151 -65.94 -14.08 7.85
N ARG A 152 -65.92 -15.08 6.93
CA ARG A 152 -64.69 -15.86 6.70
C ARG A 152 -63.53 -14.97 6.29
N ASP A 153 -63.76 -13.98 5.40
CA ASP A 153 -62.71 -13.07 4.95
C ASP A 153 -62.27 -12.12 6.08
N ALA A 154 -63.19 -11.66 6.94
CA ALA A 154 -62.85 -10.90 8.15
C ALA A 154 -61.94 -11.70 9.10
N PHE A 155 -62.27 -12.99 9.37
CA PHE A 155 -61.43 -13.84 10.22
C PHE A 155 -60.10 -14.20 9.56
N ARG A 156 -60.03 -14.31 8.24
CA ARG A 156 -58.76 -14.46 7.50
C ARG A 156 -57.85 -13.27 7.73
N ALA A 157 -58.40 -12.05 7.66
CA ALA A 157 -57.64 -10.83 7.96
C ALA A 157 -57.18 -10.80 9.42
N GLN A 158 -58.05 -11.27 10.38
CA GLN A 158 -57.70 -11.34 11.78
C GLN A 158 -56.54 -12.32 12.07
N VAL A 159 -56.52 -13.49 11.36
CA VAL A 159 -55.38 -14.43 11.43
C VAL A 159 -54.08 -13.74 10.99
N ALA A 160 -54.09 -13.00 9.87
CA ALA A 160 -52.92 -12.29 9.37
C ALA A 160 -52.38 -11.25 10.39
N ASN A 161 -53.29 -10.50 11.03
CA ASN A 161 -52.94 -9.54 12.08
C ASN A 161 -52.35 -10.23 13.31
N ALA A 162 -52.97 -11.28 13.81
CA ALA A 162 -52.49 -12.02 14.99
C ALA A 162 -51.17 -12.74 14.70
N GLU A 163 -50.96 -13.23 13.48
CA GLU A 163 -49.69 -13.81 13.07
C GLU A 163 -48.57 -12.77 13.05
N SER A 164 -48.82 -11.58 12.56
CA SER A 164 -47.85 -10.47 12.57
C SER A 164 -47.48 -10.06 14.01
N ALA A 165 -48.45 -9.94 14.90
CA ALA A 165 -48.24 -9.65 16.32
C ALA A 165 -47.43 -10.76 17.01
N TYR A 166 -47.71 -12.03 16.72
CA TYR A 166 -46.94 -13.15 17.26
C TYR A 166 -45.48 -13.13 16.76
N ARG A 167 -45.22 -12.88 15.49
CA ARG A 167 -43.88 -12.76 14.94
C ARG A 167 -43.09 -11.63 15.61
N ASP A 168 -43.74 -10.51 15.90
CA ASP A 168 -43.07 -9.38 16.61
C ASP A 168 -42.65 -9.76 18.03
N THR A 169 -43.52 -10.46 18.79
CA THR A 169 -43.15 -10.91 20.14
C THR A 169 -42.08 -11.98 20.11
N GLN A 170 -42.09 -12.88 19.12
CA GLN A 170 -41.01 -13.87 18.92
C GLN A 170 -39.68 -13.22 18.60
N ARG A 171 -39.67 -12.15 17.77
CA ARG A 171 -38.47 -11.39 17.46
C ARG A 171 -37.91 -10.72 18.71
N ASN A 172 -38.76 -10.10 19.52
CA ASN A 172 -38.35 -9.48 20.78
C ASN A 172 -37.83 -10.50 21.79
N LEU A 173 -38.44 -11.66 21.90
CA LEU A 173 -37.90 -12.78 22.68
C LEU A 173 -36.57 -13.27 22.13
N GLY A 174 -36.34 -13.27 20.82
CA GLY A 174 -35.06 -13.57 20.21
C GLY A 174 -33.97 -12.60 20.60
N TYR A 175 -34.30 -11.33 20.81
CA TYR A 175 -33.34 -10.30 21.23
C TYR A 175 -32.91 -10.40 22.68
N THR A 176 -33.59 -11.21 23.53
CA THR A 176 -33.08 -11.52 24.89
C THR A 176 -31.76 -12.30 24.83
N LYS A 177 -31.49 -13.00 23.73
CA LYS A 177 -30.27 -13.74 23.47
C LYS A 177 -29.34 -12.89 22.59
N VAL A 178 -28.46 -12.10 23.18
CA VAL A 178 -27.52 -11.26 22.48
C VAL A 178 -26.39 -12.12 21.90
N LYS A 179 -26.27 -12.13 20.58
CA LYS A 179 -25.30 -12.95 19.85
C LYS A 179 -24.26 -12.09 19.14
N SER A 180 -23.08 -12.66 18.92
CA SER A 180 -22.05 -12.02 18.11
C SER A 180 -22.47 -11.89 16.65
N PRO A 181 -22.40 -10.71 16.04
CA PRO A 181 -22.67 -10.53 14.63
C PRO A 181 -21.51 -10.94 13.71
N VAL A 182 -20.27 -11.00 14.24
CA VAL A 182 -19.03 -11.26 13.50
C VAL A 182 -18.11 -12.23 14.24
N ASN A 183 -17.16 -12.80 13.53
CA ASN A 183 -16.04 -13.51 14.16
C ASN A 183 -15.02 -12.49 14.65
N GLY A 184 -14.46 -12.67 15.85
CA GLY A 184 -13.44 -11.77 16.35
C GLY A 184 -13.20 -11.92 17.85
N ARG A 185 -12.33 -11.06 18.38
CA ARG A 185 -11.99 -11.00 19.79
C ARG A 185 -12.91 -10.01 20.51
N VAL A 186 -13.50 -10.46 21.60
CA VAL A 186 -14.36 -9.63 22.45
C VAL A 186 -13.50 -8.73 23.32
N GLY A 187 -13.90 -7.47 23.44
CA GLY A 187 -13.30 -6.50 24.34
C GLY A 187 -13.79 -6.61 25.78
N ILE A 188 -13.62 -5.51 26.53
CA ILE A 188 -14.06 -5.37 27.91
C ILE A 188 -15.58 -5.38 27.98
N ILE A 189 -16.16 -5.96 29.03
CA ILE A 189 -17.58 -5.92 29.35
C ILE A 189 -17.89 -4.55 30.00
N SER A 190 -18.60 -3.69 29.26
CA SER A 190 -18.95 -2.35 29.73
C SER A 190 -20.09 -2.36 30.77
N VAL A 191 -20.97 -3.38 30.72
CA VAL A 191 -22.10 -3.53 31.63
C VAL A 191 -22.09 -4.94 32.19
N THR A 192 -21.93 -5.05 33.52
CA THR A 192 -21.84 -6.34 34.21
C THR A 192 -23.22 -6.99 34.43
N VAL A 193 -23.22 -8.31 34.61
CA VAL A 193 -24.40 -9.10 34.95
C VAL A 193 -25.05 -8.53 36.22
N GLY A 194 -26.40 -8.49 36.27
CA GLY A 194 -27.20 -7.90 37.34
C GLY A 194 -27.63 -6.46 37.08
N ASN A 195 -27.06 -5.78 36.06
CA ASN A 195 -27.48 -4.43 35.69
C ASN A 195 -28.63 -4.44 34.70
N TYR A 196 -29.45 -3.38 34.77
CA TYR A 196 -30.50 -3.11 33.78
C TYR A 196 -29.91 -2.50 32.50
N VAL A 197 -30.26 -3.07 31.36
CA VAL A 197 -29.82 -2.61 30.03
C VAL A 197 -31.02 -2.19 29.19
N SER A 198 -30.79 -1.31 28.24
CA SER A 198 -31.76 -0.82 27.28
C SER A 198 -31.08 -0.44 25.97
N MET A 199 -31.82 -0.05 24.94
CA MET A 199 -31.25 0.47 23.69
C MET A 199 -30.36 1.71 23.88
N ASN A 200 -30.53 2.44 24.98
CA ASN A 200 -29.80 3.68 25.30
C ASN A 200 -28.60 3.44 26.25
N SER A 201 -28.37 2.21 26.70
CA SER A 201 -27.31 1.90 27.68
C SER A 201 -25.88 1.90 27.09
N GLY A 202 -25.74 2.15 25.79
CA GLY A 202 -24.47 2.06 25.09
C GLY A 202 -24.08 0.61 24.77
N ALA A 203 -22.84 0.42 24.37
CA ALA A 203 -22.30 -0.90 24.04
C ALA A 203 -22.12 -1.78 25.27
N LEU A 204 -22.58 -3.01 25.23
CA LEU A 204 -22.33 -4.03 26.26
C LEU A 204 -20.88 -4.50 26.20
N THR A 205 -20.35 -4.63 25.01
CA THR A 205 -18.96 -4.92 24.67
C THR A 205 -18.69 -4.56 23.21
N THR A 206 -17.41 -4.56 22.82
CA THR A 206 -17.00 -4.37 21.42
C THR A 206 -16.36 -5.65 20.90
N ILE A 207 -16.59 -6.02 19.66
CA ILE A 207 -15.93 -7.13 18.98
C ILE A 207 -15.12 -6.59 17.81
N ASN A 208 -13.83 -6.91 17.80
CA ASN A 208 -12.94 -6.60 16.69
C ASN A 208 -12.59 -7.90 15.95
N SER A 209 -12.77 -7.92 14.65
CA SER A 209 -12.23 -9.02 13.83
C SER A 209 -10.70 -9.02 13.93
N SER A 210 -10.08 -10.18 14.05
CA SER A 210 -8.62 -10.30 14.13
C SER A 210 -8.01 -10.73 12.79
N GLU A 211 -8.79 -11.33 11.89
CA GLU A 211 -8.30 -11.79 10.59
C GLU A 211 -9.36 -11.62 9.48
N PRO A 212 -8.99 -11.01 8.34
CA PRO A 212 -7.77 -10.22 8.12
C PRO A 212 -7.81 -8.87 8.81
N MET A 213 -6.63 -8.26 9.00
CA MET A 213 -6.49 -6.90 9.51
C MET A 213 -6.27 -5.91 8.36
N TYR A 214 -6.71 -4.68 8.57
CA TYR A 214 -6.42 -3.55 7.71
C TYR A 214 -5.27 -2.72 8.28
N ILE A 215 -4.44 -2.22 7.40
CA ILE A 215 -3.44 -1.21 7.75
C ILE A 215 -3.71 0.00 6.86
N THR A 216 -4.03 1.13 7.49
CA THR A 216 -4.31 2.40 6.82
C THR A 216 -3.12 3.34 6.96
N PHE A 217 -2.78 4.04 5.89
CA PHE A 217 -1.65 4.96 5.86
C PHE A 217 -1.90 6.10 4.89
N PRO A 218 -1.48 7.33 5.22
CA PRO A 218 -1.50 8.47 4.32
C PRO A 218 -0.28 8.44 3.42
N LEU A 219 -0.46 8.65 2.12
CA LEU A 219 0.61 8.85 1.15
C LEU A 219 0.56 10.28 0.63
N GLU A 220 1.70 10.97 0.54
CA GLU A 220 1.75 12.32 -0.02
C GLU A 220 1.26 12.34 -1.46
N SER A 221 0.54 13.39 -1.86
CA SER A 221 -0.04 13.51 -3.20
C SER A 221 1.01 13.40 -4.32
N LYS A 222 2.23 13.93 -4.10
CA LYS A 222 3.34 13.82 -5.05
C LYS A 222 3.80 12.37 -5.22
N ASP A 223 3.88 11.62 -4.11
CA ASP A 223 4.32 10.22 -4.10
C ASP A 223 3.26 9.32 -4.74
N TYR A 224 1.98 9.63 -4.50
CA TYR A 224 0.87 8.95 -5.17
C TYR A 224 0.88 9.18 -6.69
N ALA A 225 1.11 10.41 -7.14
CA ALA A 225 1.22 10.71 -8.56
C ALA A 225 2.40 9.96 -9.21
N GLU A 226 3.54 9.88 -8.52
CA GLU A 226 4.69 9.12 -8.98
C GLU A 226 4.41 7.61 -9.01
N LEU A 227 3.75 7.08 -7.99
CA LEU A 227 3.32 5.69 -7.91
C LEU A 227 2.42 5.30 -9.11
N VAL A 228 1.42 6.14 -9.41
CA VAL A 228 0.52 5.94 -10.55
C VAL A 228 1.24 6.06 -11.89
N ARG A 229 2.20 6.99 -12.02
CA ARG A 229 3.04 7.14 -13.20
C ARG A 229 3.83 5.88 -13.51
N ILE A 230 4.48 5.29 -12.48
CA ILE A 230 5.31 4.09 -12.64
C ILE A 230 4.44 2.88 -12.98
N ASP A 231 3.35 2.69 -12.27
CA ASP A 231 2.44 1.55 -12.47
C ASP A 231 1.47 1.73 -13.65
N LYS A 232 1.42 2.93 -14.24
CA LYS A 232 0.53 3.32 -15.35
C LYS A 232 -0.96 3.22 -15.02
N THR A 233 -1.31 2.96 -13.77
CA THR A 233 -2.69 2.88 -13.29
C THR A 233 -2.72 3.04 -11.77
N ALA A 234 -3.83 3.61 -11.27
CA ALA A 234 -4.11 3.70 -9.84
C ALA A 234 -4.58 2.35 -9.26
N ASN A 235 -5.35 1.60 -10.05
CA ASN A 235 -6.03 0.37 -9.63
C ASN A 235 -5.14 -0.87 -9.85
N VAL A 236 -4.12 -1.00 -9.01
CA VAL A 236 -3.21 -2.17 -9.00
C VAL A 236 -3.01 -2.62 -7.57
N ASN A 237 -3.10 -3.92 -7.35
CA ASN A 237 -2.73 -4.53 -6.09
C ASN A 237 -1.21 -4.50 -5.92
N ARG A 238 -0.74 -3.82 -4.88
CA ARG A 238 0.68 -3.63 -4.58
C ARG A 238 1.05 -4.34 -3.30
N ASP A 239 2.26 -4.88 -3.26
CA ASP A 239 2.80 -5.48 -2.06
C ASP A 239 3.11 -4.39 -1.03
N VAL A 240 2.73 -4.65 0.22
CA VAL A 240 2.97 -3.77 1.36
C VAL A 240 3.62 -4.58 2.47
N GLU A 241 4.69 -4.04 3.04
CA GLU A 241 5.32 -4.58 4.23
C GLU A 241 5.04 -3.68 5.41
N PHE A 242 4.85 -4.26 6.58
CA PHE A 242 4.63 -3.53 7.82
C PHE A 242 5.79 -3.73 8.78
N ILE A 243 6.22 -2.65 9.40
CA ILE A 243 7.28 -2.61 10.41
C ILE A 243 6.66 -2.01 11.66
N PHE A 244 6.68 -2.78 12.74
CA PHE A 244 6.20 -2.34 14.05
C PHE A 244 6.98 -1.12 14.56
N SER A 245 6.44 -0.42 15.53
CA SER A 245 7.13 0.68 16.22
C SER A 245 8.43 0.25 16.91
N SER A 246 8.55 -1.05 17.25
CA SER A 246 9.79 -1.67 17.76
C SER A 246 10.93 -1.74 16.72
N GLY A 247 10.62 -1.55 15.44
CA GLY A 247 11.54 -1.76 14.32
C GLY A 247 11.51 -3.18 13.75
N GLU A 248 10.77 -4.10 14.36
CA GLU A 248 10.60 -5.46 13.86
C GLU A 248 9.68 -5.48 12.64
N LYS A 249 10.07 -6.24 11.62
CA LYS A 249 9.27 -6.42 10.41
C LYS A 249 8.22 -7.50 10.63
N TYR A 250 6.97 -7.18 10.27
CA TYR A 250 5.91 -8.18 10.27
C TYR A 250 6.18 -9.26 9.22
N LYS A 251 5.97 -10.52 9.60
CA LYS A 251 6.38 -11.69 8.80
C LYS A 251 5.56 -11.89 7.52
N PHE A 252 4.31 -11.41 7.50
CA PHE A 252 3.44 -11.53 6.33
C PHE A 252 3.37 -10.22 5.57
N LYS A 253 3.32 -10.33 4.24
CA LYS A 253 3.06 -9.17 3.38
C LYS A 253 1.56 -8.92 3.29
N GLY A 254 1.21 -7.66 3.22
CA GLY A 254 -0.13 -7.23 2.89
C GLY A 254 -0.23 -6.85 1.42
N ILE A 255 -1.46 -6.67 0.98
CA ILE A 255 -1.80 -6.22 -0.37
C ILE A 255 -2.58 -4.92 -0.26
N GLN A 256 -2.08 -3.87 -0.90
CA GLN A 256 -2.82 -2.61 -1.04
C GLN A 256 -4.02 -2.86 -1.95
N ASP A 257 -5.22 -2.70 -1.39
CA ASP A 257 -6.49 -3.01 -2.02
C ASP A 257 -7.41 -1.78 -2.17
N PHE A 258 -7.03 -0.65 -1.56
CA PHE A 258 -7.85 0.54 -1.57
C PHE A 258 -7.00 1.80 -1.51
N HIS A 259 -7.44 2.84 -2.19
CA HIS A 259 -7.05 4.23 -2.01
C HIS A 259 -8.31 5.10 -1.99
N ASP A 260 -8.28 6.17 -1.23
CA ASP A 260 -9.39 7.11 -1.17
C ASP A 260 -9.59 7.83 -2.52
N ASN A 261 -10.77 8.36 -2.74
CA ASN A 261 -11.12 9.18 -3.91
C ASN A 261 -10.89 10.68 -3.67
N LYS A 262 -10.38 11.04 -2.49
CA LYS A 262 -10.15 12.41 -2.04
C LYS A 262 -8.76 12.54 -1.43
N ILE A 263 -8.10 13.65 -1.75
CA ILE A 263 -6.90 14.13 -1.06
C ILE A 263 -7.38 14.97 0.12
N ASP A 264 -6.81 14.77 1.29
CA ASP A 264 -7.04 15.61 2.46
C ASP A 264 -6.36 16.96 2.25
N ASP A 265 -7.17 18.02 2.19
CA ASP A 265 -6.70 19.37 1.88
C ASP A 265 -5.79 19.96 2.98
N SER A 266 -5.90 19.46 4.22
CA SER A 266 -5.09 19.93 5.36
C SER A 266 -3.69 19.34 5.39
N THR A 267 -3.54 18.10 4.93
CA THR A 267 -2.28 17.36 4.97
C THR A 267 -1.66 17.14 3.58
N GLY A 268 -2.42 17.35 2.51
CA GLY A 268 -1.98 17.07 1.14
C GLY A 268 -1.74 15.58 0.86
N THR A 269 -2.40 14.68 1.62
CA THR A 269 -2.22 13.25 1.53
C THR A 269 -3.47 12.53 1.04
N ILE A 270 -3.29 11.36 0.44
CA ILE A 270 -4.36 10.43 0.12
C ILE A 270 -4.29 9.22 1.06
N THR A 271 -5.43 8.83 1.63
CA THR A 271 -5.50 7.65 2.48
C THR A 271 -5.47 6.38 1.64
N MET A 272 -4.55 5.51 1.96
CA MET A 272 -4.44 4.17 1.37
C MET A 272 -4.68 3.10 2.44
N ARG A 273 -5.07 1.92 1.99
CA ARG A 273 -5.29 0.76 2.86
C ARG A 273 -4.67 -0.47 2.23
N ALA A 274 -4.09 -1.30 3.08
CA ALA A 274 -3.65 -2.63 2.73
C ALA A 274 -4.31 -3.67 3.64
N THR A 275 -4.62 -4.83 3.07
CA THR A 275 -5.15 -5.98 3.79
C THR A 275 -4.01 -6.93 4.13
N PHE A 276 -3.90 -7.29 5.40
CA PHE A 276 -2.88 -8.19 5.93
C PHE A 276 -3.50 -9.43 6.54
N PRO A 277 -2.96 -10.62 6.28
CA PRO A 277 -3.29 -11.81 7.06
C PRO A 277 -2.76 -11.65 8.49
N ASN A 278 -3.48 -12.19 9.49
CA ASN A 278 -3.10 -12.09 10.90
C ASN A 278 -3.40 -13.40 11.67
N PRO A 279 -2.84 -14.54 11.22
CA PRO A 279 -3.19 -15.85 11.78
C PRO A 279 -2.69 -16.07 13.21
N ASP A 280 -1.76 -15.26 13.68
CA ASP A 280 -1.15 -15.33 15.02
C ASP A 280 -1.57 -14.20 15.96
N ASP A 281 -2.60 -13.42 15.56
CA ASP A 281 -3.12 -12.28 16.32
C ASP A 281 -2.06 -11.24 16.75
N SER A 282 -0.92 -11.17 16.06
CA SER A 282 0.15 -10.23 16.41
C SER A 282 -0.13 -8.79 15.98
N LEU A 283 -1.00 -8.57 14.99
CA LEU A 283 -1.53 -7.26 14.66
C LEU A 283 -2.75 -6.96 15.53
N ILE A 284 -2.67 -5.90 16.33
CA ILE A 284 -3.73 -5.49 17.25
C ILE A 284 -4.36 -4.17 16.78
N GLN A 285 -5.69 -4.07 16.91
CA GLN A 285 -6.43 -2.85 16.63
C GLN A 285 -5.85 -1.64 17.34
N GLY A 286 -5.49 -0.60 16.60
CA GLY A 286 -4.98 0.66 17.14
C GLY A 286 -3.45 0.73 17.21
N ASP A 287 -2.75 -0.38 16.99
CA ASP A 287 -1.29 -0.38 16.90
C ASP A 287 -0.81 0.49 15.73
N PHE A 288 0.41 0.99 15.81
CA PHE A 288 0.98 1.84 14.78
C PHE A 288 2.40 1.40 14.43
N GLY A 289 2.80 1.75 13.22
CA GLY A 289 4.10 1.41 12.71
C GLY A 289 4.38 2.15 11.41
N ARG A 290 5.21 1.55 10.59
CA ARG A 290 5.58 2.07 9.27
C ARG A 290 5.29 1.03 8.21
N VAL A 291 4.74 1.47 7.09
CA VAL A 291 4.59 0.64 5.89
C VAL A 291 5.63 0.97 4.86
N ILE A 292 6.02 -0.04 4.09
CA ILE A 292 6.77 0.09 2.84
C ILE A 292 5.87 -0.43 1.74
N LEU A 293 5.45 0.48 0.85
CA LEU A 293 4.63 0.20 -0.32
C LEU A 293 5.53 0.07 -1.53
N TYR A 294 5.45 -1.03 -2.26
CA TYR A 294 6.24 -1.31 -3.45
C TYR A 294 5.43 -1.04 -4.71
N THR A 295 6.05 -0.41 -5.73
CA THR A 295 5.43 -0.31 -7.05
C THR A 295 5.28 -1.69 -7.67
N LYS A 296 4.24 -1.89 -8.47
CA LYS A 296 4.07 -3.15 -9.22
C LYS A 296 5.08 -3.27 -10.35
N ASN A 297 5.28 -2.17 -11.08
CA ASN A 297 6.23 -2.09 -12.16
C ASN A 297 7.58 -1.57 -11.67
N LYS A 298 8.63 -1.95 -12.37
CA LYS A 298 9.96 -1.39 -12.17
C LYS A 298 10.09 -0.05 -12.87
N ASP A 299 10.81 0.88 -12.26
CA ASP A 299 11.16 2.18 -12.84
C ASP A 299 12.60 2.16 -13.33
N LYS A 300 12.85 2.77 -14.48
CA LYS A 300 14.21 2.97 -15.00
C LYS A 300 14.81 4.21 -14.35
N VAL A 301 15.77 3.99 -13.49
CA VAL A 301 16.43 5.07 -12.74
C VAL A 301 17.90 5.17 -13.09
N PRO A 302 18.48 6.39 -13.11
CA PRO A 302 19.90 6.59 -13.31
C PRO A 302 20.72 5.92 -12.22
N THR A 303 21.84 5.33 -12.60
CA THR A 303 22.81 4.75 -11.65
C THR A 303 24.18 5.34 -11.85
N VAL A 304 24.87 5.64 -10.74
CA VAL A 304 26.17 6.26 -10.70
C VAL A 304 27.13 5.37 -9.92
N PRO A 305 28.31 5.01 -10.43
CA PRO A 305 29.33 4.29 -9.68
C PRO A 305 29.72 5.05 -8.40
N GLN A 306 29.90 4.33 -7.29
CA GLN A 306 30.28 4.96 -6.02
C GLN A 306 31.59 5.76 -6.13
N GLU A 307 32.56 5.26 -6.90
CA GLU A 307 33.83 5.91 -7.17
C GLU A 307 33.71 7.27 -7.88
N ALA A 308 32.59 7.53 -8.56
CA ALA A 308 32.31 8.80 -9.22
C ALA A 308 31.72 9.86 -8.28
N THR A 309 31.40 9.50 -7.04
CA THR A 309 30.70 10.37 -6.11
C THR A 309 31.62 10.94 -5.04
N MET A 310 31.41 12.19 -4.69
CA MET A 310 32.03 12.88 -3.57
C MET A 310 30.94 13.42 -2.65
N GLU A 311 31.31 13.70 -1.40
CA GLU A 311 30.40 14.23 -0.39
C GLU A 311 31.03 15.45 0.30
N ASN A 312 30.22 16.48 0.50
CA ASN A 312 30.60 17.67 1.25
C ASN A 312 29.47 18.05 2.23
N GLN A 313 29.57 19.22 2.88
CA GLN A 313 28.56 19.70 3.84
C GLN A 313 27.18 19.94 3.20
N GLU A 314 27.10 20.18 1.89
CA GLU A 314 25.86 20.43 1.16
C GLU A 314 25.23 19.13 0.62
N GLY A 315 25.98 18.00 0.62
CA GLY A 315 25.52 16.70 0.21
C GLY A 315 26.43 15.97 -0.79
N ARG A 316 25.88 14.93 -1.40
CA ARG A 316 26.59 14.10 -2.37
C ARG A 316 26.51 14.70 -3.77
N TYR A 317 27.66 14.73 -4.47
CA TYR A 317 27.77 15.32 -5.79
C TYR A 317 28.66 14.51 -6.73
N VAL A 318 28.51 14.76 -8.02
CA VAL A 318 29.34 14.23 -9.11
C VAL A 318 29.79 15.36 -10.02
N TYR A 319 30.87 15.12 -10.77
CA TYR A 319 31.26 16.01 -11.86
C TYR A 319 30.69 15.49 -13.18
N VAL A 320 29.73 16.21 -13.75
CA VAL A 320 29.17 15.94 -15.08
C VAL A 320 29.98 16.74 -16.11
N LEU A 321 30.37 16.09 -17.20
CA LEU A 321 31.08 16.73 -18.31
C LEU A 321 30.09 17.22 -19.35
N ASP A 322 30.25 18.46 -19.78
CA ASP A 322 29.57 18.98 -20.95
C ASP A 322 30.20 18.52 -22.29
N LYS A 323 29.70 19.05 -23.42
CA LYS A 323 30.22 18.72 -24.74
C LYS A 323 31.67 19.16 -24.95
N ASP A 324 32.11 20.19 -24.26
CA ASP A 324 33.45 20.79 -24.35
C ASP A 324 34.43 20.22 -23.32
N ASN A 325 34.04 19.15 -22.63
CA ASN A 325 34.77 18.49 -21.55
C ASN A 325 35.04 19.42 -20.34
N LEU A 326 34.13 20.35 -20.09
CA LEU A 326 34.15 21.20 -18.91
C LEU A 326 33.39 20.50 -17.76
N PRO A 327 34.01 20.27 -16.60
CA PRO A 327 33.38 19.64 -15.47
C PRO A 327 32.46 20.63 -14.76
N ARG A 328 31.22 20.19 -14.53
CA ARG A 328 30.21 20.88 -13.74
C ARG A 328 29.88 20.07 -12.51
N MET A 329 30.06 20.63 -11.33
CA MET A 329 29.65 20.04 -10.06
C MET A 329 28.11 19.97 -10.01
N THR A 330 27.56 18.78 -9.82
CA THR A 330 26.11 18.53 -9.80
C THR A 330 25.76 17.70 -8.58
N TYR A 331 24.93 18.24 -7.69
CA TYR A 331 24.41 17.52 -6.53
C TYR A 331 23.42 16.46 -6.96
N ILE A 332 23.54 15.28 -6.35
CA ILE A 332 22.66 14.15 -6.60
C ILE A 332 21.92 13.74 -5.33
N LYS A 333 20.67 13.34 -5.48
CA LYS A 333 19.91 12.68 -4.41
C LYS A 333 19.90 11.19 -4.69
N THR A 334 20.36 10.40 -3.73
CA THR A 334 20.39 8.93 -3.84
C THR A 334 19.21 8.32 -3.09
N MET A 335 18.70 7.18 -3.60
CA MET A 335 17.61 6.42 -2.99
C MET A 335 18.07 5.10 -2.37
N GLY A 336 19.27 4.67 -2.70
CA GLY A 336 19.84 3.42 -2.21
C GLY A 336 21.10 3.06 -2.98
N GLU A 337 21.63 1.89 -2.67
CA GLU A 337 22.82 1.31 -3.28
C GLU A 337 22.49 -0.08 -3.81
N GLU A 338 22.95 -0.37 -5.01
CA GLU A 338 22.84 -1.71 -5.60
C GLU A 338 24.10 -2.00 -6.45
N ASN A 339 24.71 -3.16 -6.22
CA ASN A 339 25.88 -3.63 -6.97
C ASN A 339 27.06 -2.63 -7.05
N GLY A 340 27.32 -1.86 -5.97
CA GLY A 340 28.39 -0.87 -5.92
C GLY A 340 28.10 0.42 -6.71
N LYS A 341 26.84 0.67 -7.03
CA LYS A 341 26.35 1.90 -7.67
C LYS A 341 25.30 2.56 -6.81
N TRP A 342 25.26 3.88 -6.84
CA TRP A 342 24.18 4.66 -6.25
C TRP A 342 22.99 4.73 -7.22
N ILE A 343 21.81 4.42 -6.74
CA ILE A 343 20.53 4.67 -7.43
C ILE A 343 20.19 6.14 -7.20
N VAL A 344 20.04 6.91 -8.28
CA VAL A 344 19.89 8.37 -8.22
C VAL A 344 18.44 8.76 -8.54
N SER A 345 17.83 9.56 -7.65
CA SER A 345 16.47 10.11 -7.86
C SER A 345 16.48 11.42 -8.63
N SER A 346 17.53 12.21 -8.47
CA SER A 346 17.63 13.51 -9.16
C SER A 346 19.09 13.99 -9.21
N GLY A 347 19.36 14.86 -10.18
CA GLY A 347 20.67 15.51 -10.37
C GLY A 347 21.35 15.11 -11.69
N VAL A 348 21.24 13.86 -12.14
CA VAL A 348 21.83 13.38 -13.40
C VAL A 348 20.78 12.62 -14.23
N LYS A 349 21.06 12.51 -15.52
CA LYS A 349 20.23 11.75 -16.50
C LYS A 349 21.02 10.57 -17.05
N VAL A 350 20.33 9.55 -17.47
CA VAL A 350 20.93 8.41 -18.20
C VAL A 350 21.66 8.94 -19.44
N GLY A 351 22.92 8.50 -19.62
CA GLY A 351 23.78 8.94 -20.71
C GLY A 351 24.62 10.19 -20.40
N ASP A 352 24.45 10.83 -19.26
CA ASP A 352 25.36 11.90 -18.83
C ASP A 352 26.78 11.32 -18.64
N ARG A 353 27.81 12.09 -19.04
CA ARG A 353 29.21 11.71 -18.82
C ARG A 353 29.68 12.20 -17.47
N ILE A 354 30.11 11.32 -16.60
CA ILE A 354 30.58 11.63 -15.26
C ILE A 354 32.03 11.21 -15.06
N ILE A 355 32.76 11.95 -14.25
CA ILE A 355 34.17 11.67 -13.92
C ILE A 355 34.19 10.57 -12.84
N THR A 356 34.91 9.47 -13.12
CA THR A 356 35.11 8.33 -12.18
C THR A 356 36.48 8.28 -11.57
N GLY A 357 37.52 8.86 -12.23
CA GLY A 357 38.86 8.87 -11.69
C GLY A 357 39.56 10.20 -11.93
N GLY A 358 40.55 10.52 -11.07
CA GLY A 358 41.24 11.79 -11.11
C GLY A 358 40.43 12.98 -10.55
N ILE A 359 39.34 12.73 -9.87
CA ILE A 359 38.34 13.72 -9.36
C ILE A 359 39.04 14.80 -8.49
N GLN A 360 40.01 14.41 -7.67
CA GLN A 360 40.70 15.33 -6.74
C GLN A 360 41.47 16.47 -7.43
N LYS A 361 41.76 16.34 -8.74
CA LYS A 361 42.49 17.35 -9.54
C LYS A 361 41.54 18.23 -10.36
N VAL A 362 40.24 17.97 -10.28
CA VAL A 362 39.23 18.64 -11.08
C VAL A 362 38.87 19.98 -10.45
N VAL A 363 38.88 21.03 -11.24
CA VAL A 363 38.38 22.35 -10.87
C VAL A 363 37.24 22.72 -11.81
N THR A 364 36.11 23.06 -11.22
CA THR A 364 34.92 23.44 -11.98
C THR A 364 35.22 24.56 -12.98
N GLY A 365 34.80 24.40 -14.23
CA GLY A 365 35.01 25.39 -15.30
C GLY A 365 36.36 25.30 -16.01
N ASN A 366 37.31 24.46 -15.58
CA ASN A 366 38.59 24.24 -16.29
C ASN A 366 38.46 22.93 -17.12
N PRO A 367 38.90 22.93 -18.40
CA PRO A 367 38.81 21.76 -19.24
C PRO A 367 39.64 20.61 -18.70
N VAL A 368 39.13 19.38 -18.82
CA VAL A 368 39.84 18.17 -18.43
C VAL A 368 40.20 17.32 -19.66
N ARG A 369 41.30 16.53 -19.53
CA ARG A 369 41.70 15.57 -20.56
C ARG A 369 41.22 14.17 -20.21
N ILE A 370 40.40 13.61 -21.05
CA ILE A 370 39.94 12.22 -20.92
C ILE A 370 41.06 11.28 -21.32
N VAL A 371 41.47 10.36 -20.44
CA VAL A 371 42.63 9.48 -20.64
C VAL A 371 42.21 8.10 -21.11
N ASP A 372 41.07 7.58 -20.68
CA ASP A 372 40.55 6.29 -21.08
C ASP A 372 39.23 6.44 -21.87
N LYS A 373 39.00 5.48 -22.81
CA LYS A 373 37.69 5.35 -23.46
C LYS A 373 36.61 5.13 -22.38
N VAL A 374 35.45 5.69 -22.63
CA VAL A 374 34.25 5.41 -21.81
C VAL A 374 34.18 3.91 -21.56
N VAL A 375 34.40 3.51 -20.31
CA VAL A 375 34.27 2.10 -19.90
C VAL A 375 32.79 1.85 -19.66
N ASP A 376 32.18 1.10 -20.55
CA ASP A 376 30.80 0.61 -20.38
C ASP A 376 30.80 -0.36 -19.19
N VAL A 377 30.45 0.13 -18.01
CA VAL A 377 30.47 -0.59 -16.73
C VAL A 377 29.48 -1.77 -16.74
N SER A 378 28.55 -1.82 -17.71
CA SER A 378 27.62 -2.94 -17.87
C SER A 378 28.30 -4.25 -18.24
N LYS A 379 29.54 -4.22 -18.78
CA LYS A 379 30.28 -5.41 -19.21
C LYS A 379 31.26 -5.99 -18.17
N GLN A 380 31.57 -5.29 -17.09
CA GLN A 380 32.54 -5.80 -16.07
C GLN A 380 31.92 -6.76 -15.03
N ALA A 381 30.60 -6.81 -14.89
CA ALA A 381 29.95 -7.72 -13.95
C ALA A 381 30.01 -9.20 -14.38
N SER A 382 30.35 -9.53 -15.64
CA SER A 382 30.38 -10.90 -16.14
C SER A 382 31.75 -11.60 -16.11
N GLN A 383 32.81 -10.91 -15.65
CA GLN A 383 34.15 -11.54 -15.48
C GLN A 383 34.59 -11.66 -14.03
N LYS A 384 33.82 -12.38 -13.23
CA LYS A 384 34.32 -12.88 -11.94
C LYS A 384 35.27 -14.04 -12.23
N LYS A 385 36.60 -13.82 -12.16
CA LYS A 385 37.61 -14.87 -12.20
C LYS A 385 37.28 -15.92 -11.15
N PRO A 386 37.36 -17.22 -11.47
CA PRO A 386 37.05 -18.28 -10.50
C PRO A 386 38.00 -18.17 -9.30
N ASN A 387 37.43 -18.18 -8.14
CA ASN A 387 38.09 -18.08 -6.84
C ASN A 387 39.25 -19.10 -6.74
N VAL A 388 40.36 -18.67 -6.14
CA VAL A 388 41.58 -19.50 -5.93
C VAL A 388 41.24 -20.83 -5.25
N PHE A 389 40.17 -20.89 -4.45
CA PHE A 389 39.64 -22.10 -3.82
C PHE A 389 39.20 -23.20 -4.83
N THR A 390 38.66 -22.81 -5.97
CA THR A 390 38.19 -23.80 -7.00
C THR A 390 39.38 -24.37 -7.74
N ARG A 391 40.50 -23.69 -7.86
CA ARG A 391 41.74 -24.21 -8.43
C ARG A 391 42.41 -25.24 -7.51
N VAL A 392 42.34 -25.07 -6.21
CA VAL A 392 42.90 -26.00 -5.23
C VAL A 392 42.07 -27.29 -5.18
N ILE A 393 40.75 -27.22 -5.20
CA ILE A 393 39.85 -28.39 -5.18
C ILE A 393 40.01 -29.24 -6.47
N ASN A 394 40.15 -28.60 -7.62
CA ASN A 394 40.34 -29.32 -8.89
C ASN A 394 41.75 -29.95 -9.01
N LYS A 395 42.76 -29.37 -8.34
CA LYS A 395 44.09 -29.96 -8.28
C LYS A 395 44.16 -31.18 -7.33
N VAL A 396 43.41 -31.12 -6.23
CA VAL A 396 43.27 -32.24 -5.27
C VAL A 396 42.46 -33.40 -5.88
N LYS A 397 41.37 -33.11 -6.64
CA LYS A 397 40.61 -34.16 -7.34
C LYS A 397 41.38 -34.87 -8.44
N ARG A 398 42.39 -34.21 -9.07
CA ARG A 398 43.27 -34.88 -10.05
C ARG A 398 44.32 -35.79 -9.40
N LEU A 399 44.74 -35.52 -8.16
CA LEU A 399 45.68 -36.33 -7.41
C LEU A 399 45.04 -37.57 -6.76
N VAL A 400 43.74 -37.57 -6.53
CA VAL A 400 42.99 -38.70 -5.93
C VAL A 400 42.45 -39.69 -6.99
N LYS A 401 42.38 -39.30 -8.28
CA LYS A 401 41.98 -40.22 -9.39
C LYS A 401 43.13 -40.90 -10.13
N GLY A 402 44.34 -40.79 -9.63
CA GLY A 402 45.55 -41.41 -10.22
C GLY A 402 46.20 -42.46 -9.30
N LYS A 403 45.37 -43.28 -8.64
CA LYS A 403 45.77 -44.54 -8.06
C LYS A 403 44.71 -45.60 -8.34
#